data_83d4469633589b9b5f2a3de4af5c2f27
#
_entry.id   83d4469633589b9b5f2a3de4af5c2f27
#
_cell.length_a   1.000
_cell.length_b   1.000
_cell.length_c   1.000
_cell.angle_alpha   90.00
_cell.angle_beta   90.00
_cell.angle_gamma   90.00
#
_symmetry.space_group_name_H-M   'P 1'
#
loop_
_entity.id
_entity.type
_entity.pdbx_description
1 polymer ?
#
loop_
_entity_poly.entity_id
_entity_poly.type
_entity_poly.pdbx_seq_one_letter_code
_entity_poly.pdbx_strand_id
1 'polypeptide(L)'
;MVSHASSHKSAWLVLVLVLALAGAVAVWQGMAASESQPNLVSGNGRLESTSYDVATRLSGRLIALGPKEGDLVKQGDELALIDARDIQAQLLQSEALVQQARQTAAEARATVFRYQSERALAATTLKRTQELVARKFLSPQRLDQDRNAVQQADAALAASRLRVEAADAAVLAAEANVTRIRSNLDDARLVAPVSGRVLYRLAEPGEVLASGARVLTVLDPSDVFMTVFVPAETAGQVQLGAEARLQVDALGAEAVPARVSFVAERAQFTPREVETRNEREKLMFRVKLQLDADWLAAHPDVIKPGMPAVGWLRLDATLPWPDSLPAR
;
A
#
# COMPACT_ATOMS: atom_id res chain seq x y z
N MET A 1 29.76 -71.52 68.12
CA MET A 1 28.75 -70.49 68.13
C MET A 1 29.27 -69.40 67.25
N VAL A 2 28.82 -69.34 66.01
CA VAL A 2 29.26 -68.36 64.99
C VAL A 2 28.03 -67.48 64.61
N SER A 3 28.20 -66.19 64.71
CA SER A 3 27.27 -65.10 64.67
C SER A 3 26.70 -64.89 63.26
N HIS A 4 25.39 -65.03 63.11
CA HIS A 4 24.58 -64.66 61.96
C HIS A 4 23.95 -63.25 62.13
N ALA A 5 24.71 -62.15 62.06
CA ALA A 5 24.24 -60.83 62.31
C ALA A 5 24.54 -59.77 61.19
N SER A 6 25.05 -60.19 60.01
CA SER A 6 25.50 -59.21 58.97
C SER A 6 24.63 -59.17 57.67
N SER A 7 23.64 -60.06 57.50
CA SER A 7 22.91 -60.22 56.27
C SER A 7 21.76 -59.18 56.09
N HIS A 8 21.17 -58.64 57.14
CA HIS A 8 20.05 -57.72 57.04
C HIS A 8 20.46 -56.27 56.73
N LYS A 9 21.67 -55.84 57.06
CA LYS A 9 22.11 -54.46 56.76
C LYS A 9 22.49 -54.28 55.30
N SER A 10 23.02 -55.32 54.66
CA SER A 10 23.29 -55.27 53.21
C SER A 10 22.02 -55.31 52.34
N ALA A 11 21.00 -56.07 52.77
CA ALA A 11 19.71 -56.08 52.08
C ALA A 11 18.98 -54.75 52.16
N TRP A 12 19.06 -54.03 53.28
CA TRP A 12 18.45 -52.69 53.46
C TRP A 12 19.18 -51.64 52.63
N LEU A 13 20.46 -51.66 52.51
CA LEU A 13 21.27 -50.76 51.67
C LEU A 13 20.97 -50.95 50.18
N VAL A 14 20.80 -52.21 49.76
CA VAL A 14 20.43 -52.52 48.38
C VAL A 14 18.97 -51.97 48.06
N LEU A 15 18.05 -52.14 49.02
CA LEU A 15 16.66 -51.62 48.84
C LEU A 15 16.60 -50.09 48.74
N VAL A 16 17.39 -49.40 49.58
CA VAL A 16 17.51 -47.93 49.56
C VAL A 16 18.13 -47.45 48.23
N LEU A 17 19.13 -48.15 47.72
CA LEU A 17 19.83 -47.84 46.48
C LEU A 17 18.85 -48.01 45.26
N VAL A 18 18.04 -49.10 45.27
CA VAL A 18 17.04 -49.36 44.22
C VAL A 18 15.93 -48.32 44.25
N LEU A 19 15.44 -47.89 45.41
CA LEU A 19 14.46 -46.85 45.59
C LEU A 19 14.99 -45.47 45.15
N ALA A 20 16.26 -45.18 45.46
CA ALA A 20 16.90 -43.92 45.00
C ALA A 20 17.11 -43.93 43.48
N LEU A 21 17.48 -45.07 42.90
CA LEU A 21 17.62 -45.22 41.44
C LEU A 21 16.26 -45.12 40.73
N ALA A 22 15.24 -45.76 41.29
CA ALA A 22 13.85 -45.65 40.76
C ALA A 22 13.30 -44.20 40.86
N GLY A 23 13.59 -43.52 41.96
CA GLY A 23 13.28 -42.09 42.14
C GLY A 23 14.01 -41.19 41.14
N ALA A 24 15.33 -41.47 40.93
CA ALA A 24 16.13 -40.73 39.96
C ALA A 24 15.66 -40.97 38.50
N VAL A 25 15.29 -42.21 38.17
CA VAL A 25 14.70 -42.56 36.86
C VAL A 25 13.32 -41.92 36.67
N ALA A 26 12.49 -41.90 37.70
CA ALA A 26 11.18 -41.24 37.64
C ALA A 26 11.30 -39.71 37.47
N VAL A 27 12.25 -39.10 38.22
CA VAL A 27 12.56 -37.66 38.02
C VAL A 27 13.16 -37.41 36.66
N TRP A 28 14.09 -38.27 36.18
CA TRP A 28 14.66 -38.14 34.85
C TRP A 28 13.62 -38.37 33.72
N GLN A 29 12.72 -39.32 33.87
CA GLN A 29 11.60 -39.51 32.96
C GLN A 29 10.59 -38.35 33.05
N GLY A 30 10.33 -37.79 34.22
CA GLY A 30 9.49 -36.59 34.36
C GLY A 30 10.14 -35.34 33.76
N MET A 31 11.46 -35.22 33.83
CA MET A 31 12.20 -34.11 33.17
C MET A 31 12.40 -34.34 31.66
N ALA A 32 12.50 -35.62 31.22
CA ALA A 32 12.57 -35.96 29.79
C ALA A 32 11.23 -35.89 29.08
N ALA A 33 10.14 -35.94 29.82
CA ALA A 33 8.78 -35.75 29.36
C ALA A 33 8.37 -34.24 29.26
N SER A 34 9.37 -33.37 29.09
CA SER A 34 9.10 -32.04 28.52
C SER A 34 8.77 -32.24 27.02
N GLU A 35 7.55 -32.69 26.79
CA GLU A 35 6.99 -33.18 25.54
C GLU A 35 7.13 -32.12 24.45
N SER A 36 7.98 -32.41 23.47
CA SER A 36 7.72 -31.87 22.12
C SER A 36 6.35 -32.41 21.67
N GLN A 37 5.31 -31.61 21.78
CA GLN A 37 4.00 -31.97 21.25
C GLN A 37 4.14 -32.04 19.73
N PRO A 38 4.01 -33.21 19.10
CA PRO A 38 4.36 -33.39 17.69
C PRO A 38 3.51 -32.55 16.74
N ASN A 39 2.42 -31.97 17.24
CA ASN A 39 1.48 -31.13 16.48
C ASN A 39 1.74 -29.62 16.60
N LEU A 40 2.61 -29.21 17.51
CA LEU A 40 2.91 -27.79 17.75
C LEU A 40 4.37 -27.50 17.45
N VAL A 41 4.57 -26.45 16.69
CA VAL A 41 5.90 -25.90 16.41
C VAL A 41 5.96 -24.49 16.93
N SER A 42 7.04 -24.19 17.63
CA SER A 42 7.27 -22.83 18.14
C SER A 42 8.46 -22.17 17.45
N GLY A 43 8.39 -20.86 17.37
CA GLY A 43 9.50 -20.03 16.93
C GLY A 43 9.53 -18.73 17.71
N ASN A 44 10.73 -18.33 18.12
CA ASN A 44 10.94 -17.04 18.77
C ASN A 44 11.01 -15.93 17.72
N GLY A 45 10.49 -14.75 18.06
CA GLY A 45 10.58 -13.58 17.19
C GLY A 45 10.18 -12.32 17.92
N ARG A 46 9.99 -11.28 17.15
CA ARG A 46 9.49 -9.99 17.63
C ARG A 46 8.27 -9.59 16.83
N LEU A 47 7.38 -8.88 17.49
CA LEU A 47 6.24 -8.27 16.83
C LEU A 47 6.74 -7.13 15.93
N GLU A 48 6.27 -7.12 14.72
CA GLU A 48 6.52 -6.11 13.70
C GLU A 48 5.19 -5.50 13.27
N SER A 49 5.22 -4.29 12.75
CA SER A 49 4.05 -3.66 12.15
C SER A 49 4.48 -2.98 10.87
N THR A 50 3.56 -2.90 9.90
CA THR A 50 3.84 -2.21 8.65
C THR A 50 3.96 -0.71 8.91
N SER A 51 5.02 -0.12 8.39
CA SER A 51 5.27 1.32 8.47
C SER A 51 5.30 1.93 7.09
N TYR A 52 4.76 3.14 6.98
CA TYR A 52 4.66 3.91 5.75
C TYR A 52 5.49 5.19 5.87
N ASP A 53 6.50 5.31 5.03
CA ASP A 53 7.26 6.55 4.92
C ASP A 53 6.49 7.55 4.07
N VAL A 54 6.13 8.68 4.66
CA VAL A 54 5.52 9.81 3.96
C VAL A 54 6.63 10.69 3.43
N ALA A 55 6.77 10.71 2.11
CA ALA A 55 7.82 11.46 1.41
C ALA A 55 7.21 12.54 0.51
N THR A 56 7.91 13.67 0.36
CA THR A 56 7.49 14.72 -0.56
C THR A 56 7.80 14.36 -2.00
N ARG A 57 6.85 14.63 -2.90
CA ARG A 57 7.06 14.54 -4.36
C ARG A 57 7.69 15.80 -4.95
N LEU A 58 7.57 16.92 -4.23
CA LEU A 58 8.06 18.23 -4.65
C LEU A 58 9.33 18.59 -3.87
N SER A 59 10.25 19.27 -4.53
CA SER A 59 11.33 19.96 -3.85
C SER A 59 10.81 21.31 -3.37
N GLY A 60 11.13 21.67 -2.13
CA GLY A 60 10.70 22.96 -1.56
C GLY A 60 10.95 23.06 -0.07
N ARG A 61 10.62 24.22 0.50
CA ARG A 61 10.72 24.44 1.95
C ARG A 61 9.51 23.85 2.65
N LEU A 62 9.74 23.09 3.70
CA LEU A 62 8.69 22.61 4.60
C LEU A 62 8.17 23.79 5.43
N ILE A 63 6.92 24.21 5.22
CA ILE A 63 6.26 25.32 5.94
C ILE A 63 5.74 24.87 7.29
N ALA A 64 5.05 23.73 7.29
CA ALA A 64 4.39 23.20 8.47
C ALA A 64 4.49 21.67 8.51
N LEU A 65 4.59 21.16 9.73
CA LEU A 65 4.50 19.73 10.04
C LEU A 65 3.65 19.63 11.32
N GLY A 66 2.40 19.13 11.16
CA GLY A 66 1.39 19.16 12.22
C GLY A 66 1.66 18.16 13.34
N PRO A 67 1.72 16.85 13.04
CA PRO A 67 1.80 15.83 14.07
C PRO A 67 3.20 15.71 14.68
N LYS A 68 3.23 15.30 15.97
CA LYS A 68 4.44 14.94 16.71
C LYS A 68 4.60 13.42 16.73
N GLU A 69 5.79 12.96 17.11
CA GLU A 69 6.02 11.54 17.37
C GLU A 69 5.07 11.04 18.48
N GLY A 70 4.44 9.91 18.21
CA GLY A 70 3.42 9.32 19.09
C GLY A 70 1.99 9.76 18.81
N ASP A 71 1.75 10.80 18.03
CA ASP A 71 0.38 11.26 17.71
C ASP A 71 -0.35 10.25 16.80
N LEU A 72 -1.67 10.14 17.02
CA LEU A 72 -2.55 9.36 16.15
C LEU A 72 -3.01 10.23 14.99
N VAL A 73 -2.95 9.67 13.79
CA VAL A 73 -3.42 10.30 12.55
C VAL A 73 -4.40 9.38 11.85
N LYS A 74 -5.36 9.96 11.14
CA LYS A 74 -6.33 9.23 10.31
C LYS A 74 -5.90 9.30 8.85
N GLN A 75 -6.26 8.30 8.08
CA GLN A 75 -6.06 8.31 6.64
C GLN A 75 -6.66 9.58 6.02
N GLY A 76 -5.86 10.31 5.22
CA GLY A 76 -6.25 11.57 4.59
C GLY A 76 -5.98 12.83 5.43
N ASP A 77 -5.60 12.71 6.70
CA ASP A 77 -5.22 13.87 7.50
C ASP A 77 -4.00 14.58 6.90
N GLU A 78 -4.01 15.92 6.89
CA GLU A 78 -2.87 16.72 6.45
C GLU A 78 -1.75 16.64 7.50
N LEU A 79 -0.62 16.13 7.07
CA LEU A 79 0.55 15.92 7.93
C LEU A 79 1.57 17.05 7.80
N ALA A 80 1.81 17.49 6.56
CA ALA A 80 2.84 18.47 6.26
C ALA A 80 2.47 19.33 5.05
N LEU A 81 3.02 20.52 5.00
CA LEU A 81 2.83 21.47 3.91
C LEU A 81 4.17 21.96 3.37
N ILE A 82 4.39 21.80 2.08
CA ILE A 82 5.54 22.34 1.34
C ILE A 82 5.18 23.70 0.74
N ASP A 83 6.13 24.62 0.67
CA ASP A 83 5.95 25.92 0.01
C ASP A 83 5.63 25.73 -1.49
N ALA A 84 4.42 26.09 -1.84
CA ALA A 84 3.90 25.95 -3.20
C ALA A 84 3.54 27.28 -3.85
N ARG A 85 4.07 28.42 -3.36
CA ARG A 85 3.75 29.76 -3.90
C ARG A 85 4.08 29.87 -5.38
N ASP A 86 5.19 29.30 -5.82
CA ASP A 86 5.57 29.30 -7.24
C ASP A 86 4.59 28.47 -8.09
N ILE A 87 4.12 27.34 -7.57
CA ILE A 87 3.13 26.49 -8.24
C ILE A 87 1.78 27.20 -8.31
N GLN A 88 1.39 27.93 -7.25
CA GLN A 88 0.18 28.75 -7.25
C GLN A 88 0.25 29.86 -8.31
N ALA A 89 1.40 30.54 -8.43
CA ALA A 89 1.60 31.54 -9.50
C ALA A 89 1.50 30.92 -10.91
N GLN A 90 2.09 29.74 -11.11
CA GLN A 90 1.97 28.98 -12.36
C GLN A 90 0.53 28.57 -12.65
N LEU A 91 -0.25 28.19 -11.63
CA LEU A 91 -1.66 27.86 -11.76
C LEU A 91 -2.45 29.06 -12.29
N LEU A 92 -2.31 30.24 -11.67
CA LEU A 92 -2.95 31.47 -12.12
C LEU A 92 -2.59 31.83 -13.55
N GLN A 93 -1.32 31.71 -13.93
CA GLN A 93 -0.87 31.92 -15.30
C GLN A 93 -1.55 30.95 -16.28
N SER A 94 -1.60 29.67 -15.92
CA SER A 94 -2.23 28.63 -16.75
C SER A 94 -3.73 28.86 -16.91
N GLU A 95 -4.44 29.28 -15.86
CA GLU A 95 -5.84 29.62 -15.90
C GLU A 95 -6.11 30.82 -16.83
N ALA A 96 -5.23 31.82 -16.84
CA ALA A 96 -5.30 32.94 -17.78
C ALA A 96 -5.12 32.48 -19.24
N LEU A 97 -4.22 31.50 -19.50
CA LEU A 97 -4.06 30.91 -20.83
C LEU A 97 -5.31 30.14 -21.28
N VAL A 98 -6.01 29.46 -20.38
CA VAL A 98 -7.33 28.85 -20.71
C VAL A 98 -8.34 29.92 -21.13
N GLN A 99 -8.39 31.05 -20.41
CA GLN A 99 -9.31 32.14 -20.80
C GLN A 99 -8.95 32.72 -22.16
N GLN A 100 -7.70 32.91 -22.47
CA GLN A 100 -7.21 33.34 -23.78
C GLN A 100 -7.65 32.35 -24.88
N ALA A 101 -7.43 31.05 -24.68
CA ALA A 101 -7.82 30.02 -25.65
C ALA A 101 -9.34 29.99 -25.87
N ARG A 102 -10.15 30.14 -24.81
CA ARG A 102 -11.62 30.24 -24.91
C ARG A 102 -12.09 31.44 -25.69
N GLN A 103 -11.43 32.60 -25.54
CA GLN A 103 -11.76 33.80 -26.34
C GLN A 103 -11.44 33.56 -27.83
N THR A 104 -10.30 32.97 -28.14
CA THR A 104 -9.93 32.60 -29.52
C THR A 104 -10.96 31.65 -30.15
N ALA A 105 -11.42 30.65 -29.37
CA ALA A 105 -12.49 29.75 -29.82
C ALA A 105 -13.83 30.47 -30.05
N ALA A 106 -14.15 31.44 -29.20
CA ALA A 106 -15.35 32.29 -29.38
C ALA A 106 -15.29 33.15 -30.67
N GLU A 107 -14.12 33.74 -30.95
CA GLU A 107 -13.86 34.48 -32.21
C GLU A 107 -14.00 33.57 -33.44
N ALA A 108 -13.44 32.34 -33.36
CA ALA A 108 -13.57 31.35 -34.42
C ALA A 108 -15.05 30.99 -34.67
N ARG A 109 -15.84 30.80 -33.61
CA ARG A 109 -17.29 30.54 -33.70
C ARG A 109 -18.06 31.72 -34.30
N ALA A 110 -17.74 32.95 -33.92
CA ALA A 110 -18.32 34.15 -34.50
C ALA A 110 -18.00 34.22 -36.02
N THR A 111 -16.81 33.84 -36.42
CA THR A 111 -16.42 33.74 -37.82
C THR A 111 -17.23 32.71 -38.58
N VAL A 112 -17.55 31.55 -38.01
CA VAL A 112 -18.46 30.56 -38.59
C VAL A 112 -19.84 31.15 -38.82
N PHE A 113 -20.40 31.90 -37.85
CA PHE A 113 -21.68 32.55 -37.98
C PHE A 113 -21.71 33.55 -39.15
N ARG A 114 -20.66 34.33 -39.33
CA ARG A 114 -20.51 35.23 -40.48
C ARG A 114 -20.55 34.47 -41.82
N TYR A 115 -19.75 33.41 -41.99
CA TYR A 115 -19.73 32.60 -43.20
C TYR A 115 -21.04 31.83 -43.44
N GLN A 116 -21.74 31.41 -42.37
CA GLN A 116 -23.10 30.85 -42.49
C GLN A 116 -24.08 31.87 -43.12
N SER A 117 -24.02 33.16 -42.70
CA SER A 117 -24.85 34.21 -43.21
C SER A 117 -24.51 34.53 -44.67
N GLU A 118 -23.20 34.60 -45.03
CA GLU A 118 -22.74 34.81 -46.40
C GLU A 118 -23.19 33.66 -47.34
N ARG A 119 -23.09 32.43 -46.90
CA ARG A 119 -23.57 31.26 -47.64
C ARG A 119 -25.08 31.27 -47.84
N ALA A 120 -25.85 31.65 -46.79
CA ALA A 120 -27.32 31.78 -46.89
C ALA A 120 -27.73 32.84 -47.91
N LEU A 121 -27.03 33.99 -47.95
CA LEU A 121 -27.26 35.04 -48.94
C LEU A 121 -26.94 34.53 -50.34
N ALA A 122 -25.77 33.89 -50.55
CA ALA A 122 -25.41 33.34 -51.88
C ALA A 122 -26.40 32.28 -52.36
N ALA A 123 -26.87 31.38 -51.46
CA ALA A 123 -27.90 30.39 -51.81
C ALA A 123 -29.25 31.02 -52.19
N THR A 124 -29.68 32.08 -51.48
CA THR A 124 -30.90 32.80 -51.79
C THR A 124 -30.80 33.52 -53.15
N THR A 125 -29.64 34.11 -53.43
CA THR A 125 -29.35 34.76 -54.69
C THR A 125 -29.41 33.77 -55.85
N LEU A 126 -28.71 32.61 -55.70
CA LEU A 126 -28.71 31.53 -56.69
C LEU A 126 -30.13 31.05 -57.00
N LYS A 127 -30.98 30.82 -55.97
CA LYS A 127 -32.37 30.40 -56.13
C LYS A 127 -33.15 31.41 -56.97
N ARG A 128 -33.04 32.70 -56.68
CA ARG A 128 -33.67 33.77 -57.42
C ARG A 128 -33.15 33.79 -58.87
N THR A 129 -31.87 33.67 -59.10
CA THR A 129 -31.29 33.65 -60.44
C THR A 129 -31.78 32.45 -61.25
N GLN A 130 -31.90 31.28 -60.65
CA GLN A 130 -32.45 30.06 -61.26
C GLN A 130 -33.84 30.29 -61.78
N GLU A 131 -34.73 30.93 -60.98
CA GLU A 131 -36.11 31.27 -61.37
C GLU A 131 -36.14 32.25 -62.53
N LEU A 132 -35.27 33.27 -62.56
CA LEU A 132 -35.23 34.29 -63.62
C LEU A 132 -34.59 33.72 -64.90
N VAL A 133 -33.63 32.88 -64.86
CA VAL A 133 -33.07 32.20 -66.04
C VAL A 133 -34.07 31.23 -66.65
N ALA A 134 -34.81 30.48 -65.85
CA ALA A 134 -35.92 29.63 -66.32
C ALA A 134 -36.96 30.39 -67.10
N ARG A 135 -37.20 31.67 -66.71
CA ARG A 135 -38.09 32.58 -67.38
C ARG A 135 -37.43 33.38 -68.54
N LYS A 136 -36.20 33.11 -68.88
CA LYS A 136 -35.37 33.77 -69.91
C LYS A 136 -35.07 35.25 -69.65
N PHE A 137 -35.13 35.71 -68.41
CA PHE A 137 -34.82 37.11 -68.01
C PHE A 137 -33.34 37.33 -67.74
N LEU A 138 -32.57 36.25 -67.47
CA LEU A 138 -31.11 36.31 -67.23
C LEU A 138 -30.34 35.26 -68.08
N SER A 139 -29.03 35.52 -68.29
CA SER A 139 -28.18 34.64 -69.07
C SER A 139 -27.75 33.40 -68.25
N PRO A 140 -27.47 32.26 -68.91
CA PRO A 140 -26.87 31.08 -68.27
C PRO A 140 -25.52 31.38 -67.60
N GLN A 141 -24.75 32.29 -68.15
CA GLN A 141 -23.49 32.75 -67.56
C GLN A 141 -23.62 33.29 -66.14
N ARG A 142 -24.71 34.07 -65.92
CA ARG A 142 -25.04 34.61 -64.58
C ARG A 142 -25.37 33.51 -63.60
N LEU A 143 -26.08 32.50 -64.05
CA LEU A 143 -26.37 31.31 -63.20
C LEU A 143 -25.09 30.59 -62.77
N ASP A 144 -24.12 30.42 -63.67
CA ASP A 144 -22.84 29.76 -63.35
C ASP A 144 -22.01 30.61 -62.38
N GLN A 145 -22.02 31.94 -62.51
CA GLN A 145 -21.42 32.86 -61.54
C GLN A 145 -21.99 32.68 -60.12
N ASP A 146 -23.31 32.64 -60.00
CA ASP A 146 -23.97 32.51 -58.68
C ASP A 146 -23.80 31.09 -58.11
N ARG A 147 -23.71 30.03 -58.94
CA ARG A 147 -23.30 28.68 -58.53
C ARG A 147 -21.90 28.66 -57.93
N ASN A 148 -20.93 29.27 -58.62
CA ASN A 148 -19.58 29.41 -58.15
C ASN A 148 -19.49 30.18 -56.80
N ALA A 149 -20.31 31.25 -56.66
CA ALA A 149 -20.38 32.02 -55.41
C ALA A 149 -20.85 31.15 -54.22
N VAL A 150 -21.82 30.25 -54.42
CA VAL A 150 -22.28 29.32 -53.39
C VAL A 150 -21.16 28.33 -53.05
N GLN A 151 -20.47 27.77 -54.06
CA GLN A 151 -19.38 26.84 -53.81
C GLN A 151 -18.24 27.50 -53.03
N GLN A 152 -17.90 28.75 -53.34
CA GLN A 152 -16.86 29.52 -52.61
C GLN A 152 -17.34 29.78 -51.17
N ALA A 153 -18.61 30.13 -50.92
CA ALA A 153 -19.14 30.32 -49.60
C ALA A 153 -19.16 29.00 -48.77
N ASP A 154 -19.50 27.88 -49.40
CA ASP A 154 -19.47 26.55 -48.78
C ASP A 154 -18.03 26.16 -48.38
N ALA A 155 -17.05 26.38 -49.24
CA ALA A 155 -15.65 26.13 -48.95
C ALA A 155 -15.14 27.02 -47.79
N ALA A 156 -15.49 28.30 -47.78
CA ALA A 156 -15.13 29.23 -46.71
C ALA A 156 -15.77 28.84 -45.37
N LEU A 157 -17.04 28.42 -45.39
CA LEU A 157 -17.70 27.89 -44.20
C LEU A 157 -17.05 26.61 -43.66
N ALA A 158 -16.73 25.69 -44.56
CA ALA A 158 -16.02 24.44 -44.16
C ALA A 158 -14.66 24.74 -43.51
N ALA A 159 -13.87 25.64 -44.13
CA ALA A 159 -12.57 26.05 -43.55
C ALA A 159 -12.75 26.76 -42.19
N SER A 160 -13.78 27.57 -42.00
CA SER A 160 -14.04 28.22 -40.72
C SER A 160 -14.45 27.24 -39.62
N ARG A 161 -15.16 26.16 -39.93
CA ARG A 161 -15.49 25.09 -38.98
C ARG A 161 -14.26 24.35 -38.51
N LEU A 162 -13.31 24.02 -39.42
CA LEU A 162 -12.04 23.42 -39.04
C LEU A 162 -11.22 24.33 -38.12
N ARG A 163 -11.34 25.66 -38.28
CA ARG A 163 -10.67 26.59 -37.32
C ARG A 163 -11.30 26.54 -35.94
N VAL A 164 -12.61 26.33 -35.82
CA VAL A 164 -13.28 26.13 -34.51
C VAL A 164 -12.77 24.84 -33.87
N GLU A 165 -12.71 23.75 -34.61
CA GLU A 165 -12.18 22.48 -34.09
C GLU A 165 -10.76 22.63 -33.59
N ALA A 166 -9.87 23.31 -34.33
CA ALA A 166 -8.51 23.59 -33.92
C ALA A 166 -8.45 24.49 -32.66
N ALA A 167 -9.30 25.50 -32.57
CA ALA A 167 -9.38 26.38 -31.40
C ALA A 167 -9.92 25.63 -30.16
N ASP A 168 -10.93 24.77 -30.34
CA ASP A 168 -11.44 23.93 -29.25
C ASP A 168 -10.43 22.94 -28.76
N ALA A 169 -9.63 22.34 -29.64
CA ALA A 169 -8.49 21.49 -29.27
C ALA A 169 -7.43 22.26 -28.44
N ALA A 170 -7.18 23.54 -28.80
CA ALA A 170 -6.29 24.39 -28.03
C ALA A 170 -6.82 24.69 -26.62
N VAL A 171 -8.15 24.87 -26.46
CA VAL A 171 -8.78 24.99 -25.12
C VAL A 171 -8.54 23.74 -24.29
N LEU A 172 -8.80 22.55 -24.85
CA LEU A 172 -8.58 21.28 -24.15
C LEU A 172 -7.11 21.10 -23.72
N ALA A 173 -6.18 21.47 -24.58
CA ALA A 173 -4.76 21.42 -24.24
C ALA A 173 -4.38 22.36 -23.07
N ALA A 174 -4.93 23.58 -23.08
CA ALA A 174 -4.72 24.52 -21.97
C ALA A 174 -5.36 24.03 -20.67
N GLU A 175 -6.56 23.46 -20.70
CA GLU A 175 -7.24 22.87 -19.54
C GLU A 175 -6.48 21.65 -18.97
N ALA A 176 -5.94 20.80 -19.82
CA ALA A 176 -5.08 19.70 -19.40
C ALA A 176 -3.83 20.20 -18.67
N ASN A 177 -3.24 21.32 -19.11
CA ASN A 177 -2.10 21.92 -18.42
C ASN A 177 -2.51 22.47 -17.02
N VAL A 178 -3.67 23.09 -16.86
CA VAL A 178 -4.21 23.49 -15.56
C VAL A 178 -4.38 22.29 -14.64
N THR A 179 -4.93 21.20 -15.14
CA THR A 179 -5.12 19.97 -14.37
C THR A 179 -3.77 19.42 -13.87
N ARG A 180 -2.74 19.41 -14.72
CA ARG A 180 -1.39 18.98 -14.34
C ARG A 180 -0.80 19.84 -13.23
N ILE A 181 -0.95 21.18 -13.32
CA ILE A 181 -0.42 22.09 -12.30
C ILE A 181 -1.21 21.96 -10.98
N ARG A 182 -2.52 21.74 -11.03
CA ARG A 182 -3.33 21.46 -9.83
C ARG A 182 -2.86 20.20 -9.12
N SER A 183 -2.61 19.12 -9.87
CA SER A 183 -2.06 17.90 -9.28
C SER A 183 -0.71 18.14 -8.59
N ASN A 184 0.16 18.96 -9.18
CA ASN A 184 1.41 19.34 -8.51
C ASN A 184 1.15 20.18 -7.24
N LEU A 185 0.14 21.03 -7.24
CA LEU A 185 -0.23 21.82 -6.06
C LEU A 185 -0.79 20.93 -4.94
N ASP A 186 -1.58 19.93 -5.29
CA ASP A 186 -2.09 18.94 -4.33
C ASP A 186 -0.95 18.13 -3.71
N ASP A 187 0.10 17.81 -4.48
CA ASP A 187 1.31 17.13 -3.99
C ASP A 187 2.13 17.96 -2.97
N ALA A 188 1.85 19.26 -2.84
CA ALA A 188 2.45 20.10 -1.81
C ALA A 188 1.89 19.83 -0.39
N ARG A 189 0.74 19.20 -0.30
CA ARG A 189 0.11 18.76 0.94
C ARG A 189 0.38 17.27 1.13
N LEU A 190 1.17 16.95 2.12
CA LEU A 190 1.44 15.57 2.47
C LEU A 190 0.33 15.07 3.38
N VAL A 191 -0.35 14.00 2.98
CA VAL A 191 -1.46 13.41 3.73
C VAL A 191 -1.11 12.01 4.23
N ALA A 192 -1.75 11.59 5.30
CA ALA A 192 -1.57 10.25 5.87
C ALA A 192 -2.09 9.17 4.89
N PRO A 193 -1.26 8.21 4.48
CA PRO A 193 -1.67 7.12 3.59
C PRO A 193 -2.58 6.12 4.29
N VAL A 194 -2.44 5.98 5.59
CA VAL A 194 -3.19 5.06 6.46
C VAL A 194 -3.50 5.73 7.79
N SER A 195 -4.51 5.23 8.49
CA SER A 195 -4.73 5.59 9.89
C SER A 195 -3.70 4.89 10.76
N GLY A 196 -3.02 5.62 11.65
CA GLY A 196 -1.96 5.03 12.44
C GLY A 196 -1.32 6.00 13.42
N ARG A 197 -0.13 5.64 13.89
CA ARG A 197 0.64 6.44 14.83
C ARG A 197 1.93 6.93 14.16
N VAL A 198 2.25 8.20 14.36
CA VAL A 198 3.53 8.75 13.90
C VAL A 198 4.68 8.12 14.69
N LEU A 199 5.55 7.42 13.98
CA LEU A 199 6.69 6.73 14.57
C LEU A 199 7.92 7.63 14.65
N TYR A 200 8.25 8.30 13.55
CA TYR A 200 9.40 9.21 13.45
C TYR A 200 9.04 10.48 12.70
N ARG A 201 9.61 11.59 13.17
CA ARG A 201 9.72 12.84 12.41
C ARG A 201 11.12 12.92 11.84
N LEU A 202 11.23 13.00 10.51
CA LEU A 202 12.51 12.96 9.80
C LEU A 202 12.90 14.33 9.23
N ALA A 203 11.98 15.31 9.29
CA ALA A 203 12.20 16.67 8.82
C ALA A 203 11.54 17.68 9.79
N GLU A 204 12.04 18.92 9.77
CA GLU A 204 11.50 19.99 10.60
C GLU A 204 11.04 21.19 9.76
N PRO A 205 10.01 21.96 10.21
CA PRO A 205 9.58 23.18 9.55
C PRO A 205 10.74 24.14 9.35
N GLY A 206 10.85 24.70 8.14
CA GLY A 206 11.94 25.58 7.72
C GLY A 206 13.00 24.89 6.88
N GLU A 207 13.11 23.57 6.91
CA GLU A 207 14.05 22.80 6.08
C GLU A 207 13.68 22.83 4.60
N VAL A 208 14.68 22.74 3.75
CA VAL A 208 14.50 22.60 2.29
C VAL A 208 14.68 21.13 1.92
N LEU A 209 13.62 20.54 1.40
CA LEU A 209 13.56 19.13 1.07
C LEU A 209 13.72 18.92 -0.45
N ALA A 210 14.41 17.87 -0.82
CA ALA A 210 14.45 17.39 -2.20
C ALA A 210 13.23 16.48 -2.50
N SER A 211 12.88 16.33 -3.77
CA SER A 211 11.88 15.36 -4.19
C SER A 211 12.31 13.95 -3.75
N GLY A 212 11.39 13.20 -3.14
CA GLY A 212 11.64 11.88 -2.56
C GLY A 212 12.15 11.92 -1.11
N ALA A 213 12.38 13.09 -0.52
CA ALA A 213 12.78 13.19 0.88
C ALA A 213 11.63 12.73 1.80
N ARG A 214 11.96 11.87 2.77
CA ARG A 214 11.03 11.41 3.80
C ARG A 214 10.83 12.50 4.84
N VAL A 215 9.56 12.73 5.20
CA VAL A 215 9.17 13.76 6.16
C VAL A 215 8.82 13.14 7.51
N LEU A 216 8.06 12.07 7.49
CA LEU A 216 7.70 11.32 8.68
C LEU A 216 7.36 9.85 8.31
N THR A 217 7.33 9.00 9.34
CA THR A 217 6.92 7.59 9.20
C THR A 217 5.66 7.36 10.02
N VAL A 218 4.62 6.79 9.42
CA VAL A 218 3.37 6.36 10.07
C VAL A 218 3.38 4.85 10.22
N LEU A 219 3.12 4.38 11.43
CA LEU A 219 2.96 2.97 11.77
C LEU A 219 1.49 2.59 11.70
N ASP A 220 1.17 1.49 11.04
CA ASP A 220 -0.18 0.94 11.00
C ASP A 220 -0.39 -0.04 12.17
N PRO A 221 -1.19 0.30 13.19
CA PRO A 221 -1.42 -0.58 14.33
C PRO A 221 -2.37 -1.75 14.00
N SER A 222 -3.04 -1.74 12.87
CA SER A 222 -3.95 -2.81 12.44
C SER A 222 -3.24 -3.94 11.70
N ASP A 223 -2.04 -3.68 11.18
CA ASP A 223 -1.22 -4.65 10.44
C ASP A 223 -0.01 -5.08 11.26
N VAL A 224 -0.27 -5.85 12.32
CA VAL A 224 0.75 -6.39 13.23
C VAL A 224 0.99 -7.86 12.94
N PHE A 225 2.24 -8.24 12.80
CA PHE A 225 2.66 -9.59 12.52
C PHE A 225 3.94 -9.96 13.27
N MET A 226 4.24 -11.24 13.30
CA MET A 226 5.48 -11.77 13.81
C MET A 226 6.14 -12.64 12.76
N THR A 227 7.44 -12.48 12.59
CA THR A 227 8.25 -13.38 11.76
C THR A 227 8.87 -14.43 12.62
N VAL A 228 8.61 -15.71 12.31
CA VAL A 228 9.22 -16.87 12.95
C VAL A 228 10.00 -17.68 11.91
N PHE A 229 11.01 -18.39 12.38
CA PHE A 229 11.81 -19.29 11.56
C PHE A 229 11.57 -20.73 12.02
N VAL A 230 11.15 -21.57 11.08
CA VAL A 230 10.83 -22.97 11.34
C VAL A 230 11.75 -23.89 10.51
N PRO A 231 12.12 -25.09 11.00
CA PRO A 231 12.91 -26.06 10.25
C PRO A 231 12.24 -26.49 8.95
N ALA A 232 13.04 -26.91 7.96
CA ALA A 232 12.56 -27.32 6.64
C ALA A 232 11.53 -28.45 6.69
N GLU A 233 11.72 -29.43 7.57
CA GLU A 233 10.77 -30.55 7.75
C GLU A 233 9.38 -30.08 8.16
N THR A 234 9.35 -29.06 9.01
CA THR A 234 8.11 -28.48 9.53
C THR A 234 7.47 -27.51 8.52
N ALA A 235 8.29 -26.72 7.84
CA ALA A 235 7.83 -25.72 6.88
C ALA A 235 6.97 -26.34 5.76
N GLY A 236 7.29 -27.59 5.33
CA GLY A 236 6.52 -28.33 4.35
C GLY A 236 5.10 -28.74 4.81
N GLN A 237 4.84 -28.71 6.12
CA GLN A 237 3.53 -29.05 6.71
C GLN A 237 2.70 -27.82 7.06
N VAL A 238 3.31 -26.62 7.13
CA VAL A 238 2.65 -25.37 7.46
C VAL A 238 1.79 -24.91 6.28
N GLN A 239 0.49 -24.78 6.50
CA GLN A 239 -0.45 -24.29 5.50
C GLN A 239 -0.72 -22.78 5.66
N LEU A 240 -0.93 -22.09 4.54
CA LEU A 240 -1.42 -20.71 4.57
C LEU A 240 -2.81 -20.67 5.22
N GLY A 241 -3.03 -19.69 6.10
CA GLY A 241 -4.28 -19.59 6.86
C GLY A 241 -4.36 -20.49 8.08
N ALA A 242 -3.38 -21.36 8.33
CA ALA A 242 -3.34 -22.19 9.52
C ALA A 242 -3.40 -21.31 10.79
N GLU A 243 -4.08 -21.83 11.81
CA GLU A 243 -4.17 -21.15 13.09
C GLU A 243 -2.81 -21.14 13.79
N ALA A 244 -2.51 -19.99 14.35
CA ALA A 244 -1.34 -19.77 15.20
C ALA A 244 -1.74 -19.03 16.48
N ARG A 245 -0.94 -19.10 17.48
CA ARG A 245 -1.07 -18.32 18.72
C ARG A 245 0.26 -17.69 19.08
N LEU A 246 0.21 -16.44 19.52
CA LEU A 246 1.38 -15.71 19.95
C LEU A 246 1.34 -15.53 21.46
N GLN A 247 2.39 -15.96 22.12
CA GLN A 247 2.61 -15.67 23.54
C GLN A 247 3.57 -14.49 23.62
N VAL A 248 3.02 -13.30 23.90
CA VAL A 248 3.78 -12.05 24.01
C VAL A 248 4.29 -11.95 25.45
N ASP A 249 5.58 -11.71 25.64
CA ASP A 249 6.19 -11.67 26.98
C ASP A 249 5.52 -10.68 27.92
N ALA A 250 5.09 -9.54 27.38
CA ALA A 250 4.42 -8.49 28.14
C ALA A 250 3.00 -8.87 28.61
N LEU A 251 2.36 -9.87 27.98
CA LEU A 251 1.01 -10.34 28.32
C LEU A 251 1.00 -11.60 29.18
N GLY A 252 2.19 -12.13 29.52
CA GLY A 252 2.33 -13.34 30.36
C GLY A 252 1.80 -14.59 29.67
N ALA A 253 0.82 -15.27 30.29
CA ALA A 253 0.28 -16.53 29.79
C ALA A 253 -0.84 -16.36 28.73
N GLU A 254 -1.30 -15.14 28.49
CA GLU A 254 -2.36 -14.89 27.50
C GLU A 254 -1.84 -15.16 26.08
N ALA A 255 -2.60 -15.98 25.34
CA ALA A 255 -2.27 -16.30 23.95
C ALA A 255 -3.07 -15.42 22.98
N VAL A 256 -2.38 -14.63 22.20
CA VAL A 256 -2.95 -13.77 21.17
C VAL A 256 -3.25 -14.59 19.92
N PRO A 257 -4.47 -14.59 19.39
CA PRO A 257 -4.82 -15.32 18.18
C PRO A 257 -4.09 -14.73 16.97
N ALA A 258 -3.60 -15.63 16.11
CA ALA A 258 -2.92 -15.27 14.88
C ALA A 258 -3.16 -16.32 13.79
N ARG A 259 -2.78 -15.99 12.55
CA ARG A 259 -2.85 -16.90 11.42
C ARG A 259 -1.58 -16.83 10.59
N VAL A 260 -1.24 -17.94 9.96
CA VAL A 260 -0.14 -17.99 8.99
C VAL A 260 -0.55 -17.18 7.74
N SER A 261 0.12 -16.05 7.51
CA SER A 261 -0.11 -15.19 6.35
C SER A 261 0.88 -15.41 5.21
N PHE A 262 2.05 -15.98 5.53
CA PHE A 262 3.10 -16.21 4.54
C PHE A 262 4.03 -17.35 4.98
N VAL A 263 4.44 -18.18 4.04
CA VAL A 263 5.49 -19.18 4.18
C VAL A 263 6.50 -18.95 3.05
N ALA A 264 7.77 -18.80 3.37
CA ALA A 264 8.79 -18.56 2.35
C ALA A 264 9.00 -19.81 1.48
N GLU A 265 9.08 -19.64 0.16
CA GLU A 265 9.37 -20.72 -0.79
C GLU A 265 10.86 -21.11 -0.83
N ARG A 266 11.72 -20.27 -0.25
CA ARG A 266 13.16 -20.50 -0.18
C ARG A 266 13.64 -20.42 1.25
N ALA A 267 14.51 -21.37 1.64
CA ALA A 267 15.19 -21.32 2.91
C ALA A 267 16.09 -20.08 2.98
N GLN A 268 16.13 -19.44 4.12
CA GLN A 268 17.14 -18.42 4.39
C GLN A 268 18.38 -19.09 4.98
N PHE A 269 19.48 -18.93 4.29
CA PHE A 269 20.81 -19.36 4.77
C PHE A 269 21.33 -18.36 5.80
N THR A 270 21.82 -18.85 6.92
CA THR A 270 22.94 -18.18 7.59
C THR A 270 24.19 -18.54 6.79
N PRO A 271 24.89 -17.59 6.16
CA PRO A 271 25.98 -17.93 5.24
C PRO A 271 27.20 -18.44 6.02
N ARG A 272 27.45 -19.73 5.94
CA ARG A 272 28.76 -20.35 6.11
C ARG A 272 28.83 -21.59 5.24
N GLU A 273 29.93 -21.69 4.51
CA GLU A 273 30.21 -22.62 3.43
C GLU A 273 30.15 -24.11 3.87
N VAL A 274 29.78 -24.94 2.87
CA VAL A 274 29.86 -26.41 2.76
C VAL A 274 28.62 -27.18 3.26
N GLU A 275 27.91 -27.81 2.31
CA GLU A 275 26.75 -28.68 2.53
C GLU A 275 27.17 -30.02 3.17
N THR A 276 27.11 -30.10 4.50
CA THR A 276 27.11 -31.36 5.23
C THR A 276 25.70 -31.75 5.65
N ARG A 277 25.44 -33.04 5.95
CA ARG A 277 24.14 -33.54 6.39
C ARG A 277 23.57 -32.76 7.60
N ASN A 278 24.46 -32.39 8.54
CA ASN A 278 24.10 -31.56 9.71
C ASN A 278 23.73 -30.09 9.39
N GLU A 279 24.04 -29.61 8.20
CA GLU A 279 23.69 -28.24 7.80
C GLU A 279 22.34 -28.14 7.09
N ARG A 280 21.88 -29.25 6.51
CA ARG A 280 20.50 -29.32 5.96
C ARG A 280 19.45 -29.23 7.05
N GLU A 281 19.73 -29.76 8.25
CA GLU A 281 18.86 -29.65 9.42
C GLU A 281 18.77 -28.22 9.97
N LYS A 282 19.71 -27.33 9.57
CA LYS A 282 19.73 -25.90 9.95
C LYS A 282 19.04 -24.97 8.94
N LEU A 283 18.48 -25.53 7.87
CA LEU A 283 17.72 -24.75 6.91
C LEU A 283 16.41 -24.29 7.56
N MET A 284 16.29 -22.98 7.74
CA MET A 284 15.11 -22.36 8.33
C MET A 284 14.29 -21.66 7.27
N PHE A 285 12.98 -21.84 7.34
CA PHE A 285 12.01 -21.16 6.50
C PHE A 285 11.33 -20.06 7.30
N ARG A 286 11.23 -18.89 6.69
CA ARG A 286 10.52 -17.77 7.28
C ARG A 286 9.01 -17.97 7.14
N VAL A 287 8.31 -17.92 8.26
CA VAL A 287 6.85 -17.95 8.33
C VAL A 287 6.39 -16.65 8.99
N LYS A 288 5.40 -16.00 8.40
CA LYS A 288 4.79 -14.78 8.93
C LYS A 288 3.47 -15.15 9.60
N LEU A 289 3.33 -14.77 10.85
CA LEU A 289 2.14 -14.94 11.67
C LEU A 289 1.46 -13.58 11.81
N GLN A 290 0.30 -13.41 11.20
CA GLN A 290 -0.51 -12.20 11.25
C GLN A 290 -1.42 -12.25 12.46
N LEU A 291 -1.41 -11.23 13.30
CA LEU A 291 -2.32 -11.12 14.42
C LEU A 291 -3.75 -10.91 13.92
N ASP A 292 -4.69 -11.38 14.71
CA ASP A 292 -6.11 -11.21 14.41
C ASP A 292 -6.53 -9.75 14.53
N ALA A 293 -7.15 -9.20 13.48
CA ALA A 293 -7.53 -7.79 13.42
C ALA A 293 -8.60 -7.40 14.44
N ASP A 294 -9.54 -8.31 14.73
CA ASP A 294 -10.62 -8.06 15.70
C ASP A 294 -10.03 -8.01 17.11
N TRP A 295 -9.06 -8.90 17.40
CA TRP A 295 -8.34 -8.87 18.67
C TRP A 295 -7.54 -7.57 18.84
N LEU A 296 -6.82 -7.12 17.79
CA LEU A 296 -6.07 -5.85 17.82
C LEU A 296 -6.99 -4.65 18.02
N ALA A 297 -8.15 -4.62 17.37
CA ALA A 297 -9.13 -3.56 17.52
C ALA A 297 -9.73 -3.50 18.94
N ALA A 298 -9.92 -4.66 19.59
CA ALA A 298 -10.40 -4.77 20.95
C ALA A 298 -9.35 -4.37 22.00
N HIS A 299 -8.05 -4.44 21.66
CA HIS A 299 -6.93 -4.20 22.58
C HIS A 299 -5.96 -3.12 22.03
N PRO A 300 -6.45 -1.89 21.77
CA PRO A 300 -5.60 -0.81 21.25
C PRO A 300 -4.47 -0.51 22.24
N ASP A 301 -3.30 -0.19 21.72
CA ASP A 301 -2.09 0.20 22.47
C ASP A 301 -1.44 -0.88 23.37
N VAL A 302 -2.01 -2.09 23.46
CA VAL A 302 -1.45 -3.21 24.24
C VAL A 302 -0.21 -3.78 23.55
N ILE A 303 -0.29 -3.94 22.24
CA ILE A 303 0.80 -4.45 21.41
C ILE A 303 1.64 -3.29 20.88
N LYS A 304 2.97 -3.41 21.06
CA LYS A 304 3.93 -2.46 20.46
C LYS A 304 4.94 -3.23 19.60
N PRO A 305 5.25 -2.74 18.40
CA PRO A 305 6.32 -3.30 17.58
C PRO A 305 7.63 -3.37 18.35
N GLY A 306 8.37 -4.43 18.14
CA GLY A 306 9.60 -4.72 18.88
C GLY A 306 9.43 -5.60 20.13
N MET A 307 8.21 -5.83 20.61
CA MET A 307 7.97 -6.74 21.73
C MET A 307 8.38 -8.17 21.37
N PRO A 308 9.15 -8.86 22.23
CA PRO A 308 9.48 -10.25 22.04
C PRO A 308 8.25 -11.13 22.28
N ALA A 309 8.15 -12.19 21.48
CA ALA A 309 7.07 -13.16 21.58
C ALA A 309 7.52 -14.53 21.10
N VAL A 310 6.77 -15.57 21.50
CA VAL A 310 6.86 -16.92 20.98
C VAL A 310 5.64 -17.20 20.11
N GLY A 311 5.86 -17.53 18.85
CA GLY A 311 4.81 -17.95 17.94
C GLY A 311 4.66 -19.47 17.99
N TRP A 312 3.42 -19.93 18.19
CA TRP A 312 3.04 -21.34 18.18
C TRP A 312 2.19 -21.60 16.93
N LEU A 313 2.62 -22.56 16.13
CA LEU A 313 1.90 -22.99 14.94
C LEU A 313 1.32 -24.38 15.18
N ARG A 314 0.06 -24.58 14.78
CA ARG A 314 -0.59 -25.87 14.78
C ARG A 314 -0.48 -26.48 13.39
N LEU A 315 0.19 -27.65 13.31
CA LEU A 315 0.41 -28.35 12.02
C LEU A 315 -0.81 -29.13 11.57
N ASP A 316 -1.54 -29.75 12.50
CA ASP A 316 -2.76 -30.51 12.22
C ASP A 316 -3.98 -29.78 12.80
N ALA A 317 -4.84 -29.28 11.93
CA ALA A 317 -6.05 -28.55 12.30
C ALA A 317 -7.11 -29.42 13.01
N THR A 318 -7.01 -30.73 12.92
CA THR A 318 -7.98 -31.66 13.54
C THR A 318 -7.75 -31.84 15.04
N LEU A 319 -6.56 -31.58 15.51
CA LEU A 319 -6.21 -31.72 16.92
C LEU A 319 -6.51 -30.41 17.68
N PRO A 320 -7.09 -30.48 18.88
CA PRO A 320 -7.38 -29.27 19.67
C PRO A 320 -6.08 -28.59 20.14
N TRP A 321 -6.18 -27.28 20.42
CA TRP A 321 -5.13 -26.59 21.15
C TRP A 321 -5.02 -27.12 22.57
N PRO A 322 -3.83 -27.23 23.15
CA PRO A 322 -3.69 -27.56 24.57
C PRO A 322 -4.29 -26.44 25.43
N ASP A 323 -4.76 -26.82 26.63
CA ASP A 323 -5.37 -25.86 27.59
C ASP A 323 -4.39 -24.76 28.01
N SER A 324 -3.09 -25.07 28.02
CA SER A 324 -2.01 -24.09 28.19
C SER A 324 -0.92 -24.35 27.18
N LEU A 325 -0.37 -23.27 26.59
CA LEU A 325 0.80 -23.40 25.75
C LEU A 325 2.00 -23.85 26.61
N PRO A 326 2.92 -24.69 26.05
CA PRO A 326 4.06 -25.16 26.81
C PRO A 326 4.84 -23.99 27.41
N ALA A 327 5.27 -24.13 28.66
CA ALA A 327 6.17 -23.18 29.28
C ALA A 327 7.51 -23.17 28.54
N ARG A 328 8.19 -22.03 28.52
CA ARG A 328 9.50 -21.87 27.92
C ARG A 328 10.56 -22.78 28.50
#